data_7da1f09d57387ee1918f27552b7072bf
#
_entry.id   7da1f09d57387ee1918f27552b7072bf
#
_cell.length_a   1.000
_cell.length_b   1.000
_cell.length_c   1.000
_cell.angle_alpha   90.00
_cell.angle_beta   90.00
_cell.angle_gamma   90.00
#
_symmetry.space_group_name_H-M   'P 1'
#
loop_
_entity.id
_entity.type
_entity.pdbx_description
1 polymer ?
#
loop_
_entity_poly.entity_id
_entity_poly.type
_entity_poly.pdbx_seq_one_letter_code
_entity_poly.pdbx_strand_id
1 'polypeptide(L)'
;KALEEATKKADVIVAYATSMYAGSTNASTRLAGEFIGILSAPDPAQVKSGLEAALDYIKNQAFFYSAAKDDSVCYFAHCISQSGTYLSKMAGIEAGRPIAYLIAPPVEAVMGLDAALKEARVEMKVFYGPPTETNFGGGLLTGTQASCRRACEAFGRAVCKVASDPVSRRP
;
A
#
# COMPACT_ATOMS: atom_id res chain seq x y z
N LYS A 1 5.34 -1.71 -1.97
CA LYS A 1 5.72 -0.86 -3.13
C LYS A 1 7.21 -1.03 -3.46
N ALA A 2 8.12 -1.06 -2.50
CA ALA A 2 9.55 -1.26 -2.76
C ALA A 2 9.86 -2.53 -3.58
N LEU A 3 9.28 -3.68 -3.21
CA LEU A 3 9.43 -4.93 -3.97
C LEU A 3 8.84 -4.83 -5.39
N GLU A 4 7.80 -4.04 -5.56
CA GLU A 4 7.23 -3.74 -6.88
C GLU A 4 8.24 -2.99 -7.77
N GLU A 5 8.99 -2.04 -7.22
CA GLU A 5 10.03 -1.34 -7.96
C GLU A 5 11.22 -2.26 -8.28
N ALA A 6 11.56 -3.19 -7.39
CA ALA A 6 12.57 -4.21 -7.68
C ALA A 6 12.22 -5.03 -8.93
N THR A 7 10.97 -5.53 -9.02
CA THR A 7 10.50 -6.35 -10.15
C THR A 7 10.32 -5.57 -11.46
N LYS A 8 10.27 -4.24 -11.41
CA LYS A 8 10.28 -3.39 -12.60
C LYS A 8 11.67 -3.09 -13.10
N LYS A 9 12.66 -3.10 -12.20
CA LYS A 9 14.03 -2.68 -12.49
C LYS A 9 14.95 -3.82 -12.86
N ALA A 10 14.69 -5.03 -12.38
CA ALA A 10 15.52 -6.20 -12.57
C ALA A 10 14.66 -7.45 -12.80
N ASP A 11 15.25 -8.46 -13.44
CA ASP A 11 14.62 -9.76 -13.63
C ASP A 11 14.70 -10.59 -12.34
N VAL A 12 13.89 -10.19 -11.37
CA VAL A 12 13.77 -10.82 -10.05
C VAL A 12 12.35 -11.24 -9.77
N ILE A 13 12.19 -12.26 -8.96
CA ILE A 13 10.92 -12.64 -8.36
C ILE A 13 10.92 -12.31 -6.87
N VAL A 14 9.76 -11.98 -6.33
CA VAL A 14 9.55 -11.89 -4.88
C VAL A 14 9.24 -13.32 -4.39
N ALA A 15 10.24 -13.97 -3.79
CA ALA A 15 10.13 -15.32 -3.29
C ALA A 15 9.31 -15.40 -1.99
N TYR A 16 9.40 -14.36 -1.17
CA TYR A 16 8.64 -14.24 0.08
C TYR A 16 8.42 -12.76 0.43
N ALA A 17 7.26 -12.44 0.94
CA ALA A 17 6.97 -11.10 1.47
C ALA A 17 5.86 -11.19 2.50
N THR A 18 6.10 -10.65 3.69
CA THR A 18 5.10 -10.59 4.75
C THR A 18 5.33 -9.39 5.65
N SER A 19 4.24 -8.87 6.20
CA SER A 19 4.25 -7.91 7.30
C SER A 19 4.00 -8.66 8.61
N MET A 20 4.58 -8.17 9.70
CA MET A 20 4.38 -8.73 11.02
C MET A 20 4.37 -7.65 12.08
N TYR A 21 3.74 -7.92 13.19
CA TYR A 21 3.81 -7.08 14.37
C TYR A 21 4.92 -7.60 15.29
N ALA A 22 5.94 -6.79 15.47
CA ALA A 22 7.10 -7.14 16.31
C ALA A 22 6.95 -6.71 17.79
N GLY A 23 5.82 -6.04 18.13
CA GLY A 23 5.61 -5.41 19.43
C GLY A 23 6.35 -4.07 19.58
N SER A 24 5.87 -3.20 20.46
CA SER A 24 6.42 -1.86 20.63
C SER A 24 7.88 -1.83 21.09
N THR A 25 8.32 -2.85 21.85
CA THR A 25 9.70 -2.94 22.36
C THR A 25 10.70 -3.40 21.29
N ASN A 26 10.22 -4.18 20.29
CA ASN A 26 11.06 -4.78 19.26
C ASN A 26 10.88 -4.12 17.88
N ALA A 27 9.95 -3.20 17.75
CA ALA A 27 9.71 -2.51 16.49
C ALA A 27 10.82 -1.50 16.21
N SER A 28 11.32 -1.47 14.98
CA SER A 28 12.31 -0.49 14.50
C SER A 28 11.69 0.88 14.22
N THR A 29 10.38 0.99 14.25
CA THR A 29 9.63 2.23 13.98
C THR A 29 8.56 2.48 15.03
N ARG A 30 8.07 3.73 15.11
CA ARG A 30 6.94 4.10 15.98
C ARG A 30 5.62 3.42 15.60
N LEU A 31 5.49 2.94 14.37
CA LEU A 31 4.29 2.26 13.87
C LEU A 31 4.23 0.78 14.23
N ALA A 32 5.23 0.26 14.94
CA ALA A 32 5.27 -1.11 15.44
C ALA A 32 4.98 -2.19 14.40
N GLY A 33 5.35 -1.96 13.15
CA GLY A 33 5.23 -2.91 12.05
C GLY A 33 6.58 -3.25 11.46
N GLU A 34 6.82 -4.54 11.20
CA GLU A 34 8.01 -5.02 10.51
C GLU A 34 7.61 -5.66 9.18
N PHE A 35 8.52 -5.64 8.23
CA PHE A 35 8.32 -6.23 6.92
C PHE A 35 9.55 -7.03 6.49
N ILE A 36 9.33 -8.24 6.01
CA ILE A 36 10.36 -9.08 5.40
C ILE A 36 10.03 -9.26 3.93
N GLY A 37 11.02 -8.99 3.07
CA GLY A 37 10.95 -9.26 1.64
C GLY A 37 12.19 -10.01 1.17
N ILE A 38 12.00 -11.10 0.41
CA ILE A 38 13.08 -11.90 -0.16
C ILE A 38 12.95 -11.88 -1.68
N LEU A 39 14.02 -11.43 -2.35
CA LEU A 39 14.15 -11.44 -3.79
C LEU A 39 14.99 -12.65 -4.23
N SER A 40 14.65 -13.23 -5.36
CA SER A 40 15.38 -14.33 -5.99
C SER A 40 15.50 -14.13 -7.49
N ALA A 41 16.64 -14.53 -8.05
CA ALA A 41 16.90 -14.61 -9.48
C ALA A 41 17.97 -15.67 -9.75
N PRO A 42 18.08 -16.18 -10.98
CA PRO A 42 19.18 -17.08 -11.37
C PRO A 42 20.55 -16.39 -11.36
N ASP A 43 20.58 -15.08 -11.59
CA ASP A 43 21.80 -14.27 -11.65
C ASP A 43 21.91 -13.36 -10.42
N PRO A 44 23.01 -13.45 -9.64
CA PRO A 44 23.26 -12.58 -8.49
C PRO A 44 23.27 -11.08 -8.81
N ALA A 45 23.66 -10.68 -10.04
CA ALA A 45 23.64 -9.28 -10.45
C ALA A 45 22.21 -8.74 -10.55
N GLN A 46 21.25 -9.55 -10.98
CA GLN A 46 19.83 -9.18 -11.00
C GLN A 46 19.29 -9.01 -9.58
N VAL A 47 19.64 -9.92 -8.65
CA VAL A 47 19.24 -9.80 -7.24
C VAL A 47 19.77 -8.49 -6.63
N LYS A 48 21.05 -8.18 -6.88
CA LYS A 48 21.68 -6.94 -6.42
C LYS A 48 20.95 -5.71 -6.97
N SER A 49 20.72 -5.67 -8.29
CA SER A 49 20.03 -4.54 -8.95
C SER A 49 18.59 -4.36 -8.41
N GLY A 50 17.85 -5.44 -8.23
CA GLY A 50 16.50 -5.40 -7.66
C GLY A 50 16.51 -4.91 -6.21
N LEU A 51 17.46 -5.39 -5.40
CA LEU A 51 17.59 -4.94 -4.01
C LEU A 51 17.96 -3.46 -3.91
N GLU A 52 18.91 -2.99 -4.73
CA GLU A 52 19.28 -1.58 -4.81
C GLU A 52 18.08 -0.70 -5.18
N ALA A 53 17.28 -1.12 -6.16
CA ALA A 53 16.07 -0.40 -6.54
C ALA A 53 15.03 -0.34 -5.41
N ALA A 54 14.83 -1.44 -4.67
CA ALA A 54 13.94 -1.47 -3.52
C ALA A 54 14.43 -0.53 -2.40
N LEU A 55 15.72 -0.55 -2.09
CA LEU A 55 16.33 0.30 -1.06
C LEU A 55 16.31 1.78 -1.45
N ASP A 56 16.59 2.09 -2.73
CA ASP A 56 16.48 3.46 -3.25
C ASP A 56 15.05 4.00 -3.10
N TYR A 57 14.07 3.19 -3.48
CA TYR A 57 12.66 3.57 -3.29
C TYR A 57 12.34 3.86 -1.82
N ILE A 58 12.77 2.99 -0.89
CA ILE A 58 12.52 3.18 0.55
C ILE A 58 13.17 4.47 1.05
N LYS A 59 14.41 4.75 0.65
CA LYS A 59 15.17 5.92 1.13
C LYS A 59 14.67 7.24 0.57
N ASN A 60 14.25 7.26 -0.70
CA ASN A 60 14.09 8.51 -1.45
C ASN A 60 12.66 8.78 -1.90
N GLN A 61 11.77 7.79 -1.92
CA GLN A 61 10.45 7.91 -2.53
C GLN A 61 9.30 7.40 -1.65
N ALA A 62 9.59 6.54 -0.67
CA ALA A 62 8.54 5.98 0.19
C ALA A 62 8.05 7.04 1.19
N PHE A 63 6.74 7.20 1.28
CA PHE A 63 6.12 8.08 2.26
C PHE A 63 4.71 7.62 2.58
N PHE A 64 4.21 8.07 3.73
CA PHE A 64 2.80 8.06 4.08
C PHE A 64 2.28 9.48 4.16
N TYR A 65 1.03 9.68 3.77
CA TYR A 65 0.33 10.92 4.04
C TYR A 65 -0.09 10.95 5.51
N SER A 66 -0.06 12.13 6.13
CA SER A 66 -0.66 12.35 7.44
C SER A 66 -2.06 12.93 7.29
N ALA A 67 -3.04 12.34 7.95
CA ALA A 67 -4.41 12.84 8.03
C ALA A 67 -4.65 13.65 9.32
N ALA A 68 -3.73 13.62 10.28
CA ALA A 68 -3.79 14.34 11.54
C ALA A 68 -2.53 15.21 11.73
N LYS A 69 -2.67 16.34 12.43
CA LYS A 69 -1.56 17.29 12.63
C LYS A 69 -0.40 16.74 13.45
N ASP A 70 -0.66 15.73 14.26
CA ASP A 70 0.29 15.06 15.15
C ASP A 70 0.81 13.74 14.57
N ASP A 71 0.55 13.46 13.28
CA ASP A 71 0.90 12.23 12.58
C ASP A 71 0.32 10.95 13.21
N SER A 72 -0.70 11.07 14.06
CA SER A 72 -1.35 9.92 14.70
C SER A 72 -2.16 9.05 13.73
N VAL A 73 -2.61 9.61 12.61
CA VAL A 73 -3.32 8.90 11.54
C VAL A 73 -2.57 9.05 10.25
N CYS A 74 -1.82 8.02 9.88
CA CYS A 74 -1.11 7.95 8.61
C CYS A 74 -1.84 7.03 7.63
N TYR A 75 -1.79 7.36 6.34
CA TYR A 75 -2.37 6.55 5.29
C TYR A 75 -1.51 6.54 4.03
N PHE A 76 -1.71 5.54 3.20
CA PHE A 76 -1.08 5.41 1.90
C PHE A 76 -2.14 5.32 0.80
N ALA A 77 -2.05 6.19 -0.19
CA ALA A 77 -2.93 6.20 -1.36
C ALA A 77 -2.08 6.49 -2.60
N HIS A 78 -1.73 5.45 -3.35
CA HIS A 78 -0.82 5.57 -4.48
C HIS A 78 -1.42 4.99 -5.75
N CYS A 79 -1.52 5.82 -6.80
CA CYS A 79 -1.87 5.36 -8.13
C CYS A 79 -0.60 4.86 -8.84
N ILE A 80 -0.48 3.55 -8.99
CA ILE A 80 0.56 2.89 -9.75
C ILE A 80 0.07 2.80 -11.20
N SER A 81 0.66 3.60 -12.09
CA SER A 81 0.21 3.71 -13.49
C SER A 81 0.45 2.42 -14.27
N GLN A 82 1.56 1.74 -13.97
CA GLN A 82 1.96 0.47 -14.56
C GLN A 82 2.44 -0.45 -13.46
N SER A 83 1.70 -1.51 -13.20
CA SER A 83 2.10 -2.53 -12.25
C SER A 83 3.22 -3.42 -12.80
N GLY A 84 4.16 -3.78 -11.93
CA GLY A 84 5.15 -4.83 -12.19
C GLY A 84 4.57 -6.21 -11.91
N THR A 85 5.41 -7.21 -11.94
CA THR A 85 5.00 -8.61 -11.79
C THR A 85 4.51 -8.94 -10.38
N TYR A 86 5.05 -8.28 -9.34
CA TYR A 86 4.72 -8.58 -7.95
C TYR A 86 3.27 -8.19 -7.60
N LEU A 87 2.90 -6.92 -7.76
CA LEU A 87 1.54 -6.48 -7.43
C LEU A 87 0.50 -7.01 -8.41
N SER A 88 0.86 -7.19 -9.69
CA SER A 88 -0.04 -7.81 -10.66
C SER A 88 -0.40 -9.24 -10.29
N LYS A 89 0.58 -10.04 -9.89
CA LYS A 89 0.36 -11.41 -9.41
C LYS A 89 -0.53 -11.41 -8.15
N MET A 90 -0.26 -10.52 -7.21
CA MET A 90 -1.05 -10.38 -5.98
C MET A 90 -2.50 -9.98 -6.28
N ALA A 91 -2.71 -9.07 -7.21
CA ALA A 91 -4.04 -8.58 -7.61
C ALA A 91 -4.76 -9.51 -8.63
N GLY A 92 -4.10 -10.55 -9.13
CA GLY A 92 -4.67 -11.43 -10.16
C GLY A 92 -4.99 -10.69 -11.46
N ILE A 93 -4.13 -9.77 -11.88
CA ILE A 93 -4.26 -8.98 -13.10
C ILE A 93 -3.01 -9.10 -13.98
N GLU A 94 -3.11 -8.71 -15.24
CA GLU A 94 -1.96 -8.62 -16.14
C GLU A 94 -0.97 -7.53 -15.68
N ALA A 95 0.32 -7.80 -15.85
CA ALA A 95 1.37 -6.80 -15.60
C ALA A 95 1.16 -5.57 -16.52
N GLY A 96 1.51 -4.39 -16.02
CA GLY A 96 1.28 -3.13 -16.72
C GLY A 96 -0.09 -2.49 -16.45
N ARG A 97 -1.03 -3.19 -15.84
CA ARG A 97 -2.34 -2.61 -15.50
C ARG A 97 -2.21 -1.62 -14.35
N PRO A 98 -3.00 -0.51 -14.37
CA PRO A 98 -3.01 0.44 -13.26
C PRO A 98 -3.58 -0.16 -11.98
N ILE A 99 -3.01 0.23 -10.84
CA ILE A 99 -3.47 -0.15 -9.51
C ILE A 99 -3.61 1.10 -8.63
N ALA A 100 -4.71 1.24 -7.92
CA ALA A 100 -4.81 2.08 -6.75
C ALA A 100 -4.45 1.23 -5.51
N TYR A 101 -3.35 1.56 -4.84
CA TYR A 101 -2.90 0.89 -3.62
C TYR A 101 -3.25 1.77 -2.42
N LEU A 102 -4.16 1.28 -1.58
CA LEU A 102 -4.83 2.05 -0.55
C LEU A 102 -4.66 1.37 0.80
N ILE A 103 -4.07 2.06 1.77
CA ILE A 103 -3.83 1.56 3.13
C ILE A 103 -4.08 2.68 4.13
N ALA A 104 -4.78 2.37 5.22
CA ALA A 104 -5.02 3.28 6.35
C ALA A 104 -5.29 2.48 7.64
N PRO A 105 -5.40 3.12 8.81
CA PRO A 105 -5.94 2.47 10.00
C PRO A 105 -7.32 1.87 9.75
N PRO A 106 -7.77 0.88 10.53
CA PRO A 106 -8.90 0.01 10.17
C PRO A 106 -10.20 0.72 9.80
N VAL A 107 -10.64 1.69 10.59
CA VAL A 107 -11.92 2.41 10.34
C VAL A 107 -11.77 3.31 9.13
N GLU A 108 -10.69 4.07 9.06
CA GLU A 108 -10.35 4.96 7.96
C GLU A 108 -10.22 4.18 6.65
N ALA A 109 -9.62 2.99 6.69
CA ALA A 109 -9.46 2.13 5.52
C ALA A 109 -10.81 1.69 4.96
N VAL A 110 -11.74 1.22 5.81
CA VAL A 110 -13.06 0.77 5.36
C VAL A 110 -13.86 1.93 4.78
N MET A 111 -13.88 3.08 5.46
CA MET A 111 -14.56 4.28 4.98
C MET A 111 -13.94 4.83 3.69
N GLY A 112 -12.61 4.80 3.62
CA GLY A 112 -11.87 5.22 2.42
C GLY A 112 -12.13 4.31 1.22
N LEU A 113 -12.14 3.00 1.40
CA LEU A 113 -12.44 2.04 0.34
C LEU A 113 -13.87 2.18 -0.16
N ASP A 114 -14.84 2.36 0.73
CA ASP A 114 -16.24 2.62 0.35
C ASP A 114 -16.35 3.89 -0.52
N ALA A 115 -15.70 4.97 -0.12
CA ALA A 115 -15.67 6.21 -0.89
C ALA A 115 -14.99 6.01 -2.26
N ALA A 116 -13.86 5.31 -2.32
CA ALA A 116 -13.15 5.02 -3.56
C ALA A 116 -14.01 4.23 -4.56
N LEU A 117 -14.71 3.20 -4.08
CA LEU A 117 -15.58 2.36 -4.91
C LEU A 117 -16.83 3.09 -5.40
N LYS A 118 -17.35 4.03 -4.62
CA LYS A 118 -18.52 4.85 -5.01
C LYS A 118 -18.18 5.95 -6.00
N GLU A 119 -16.98 6.55 -5.87
CA GLU A 119 -16.61 7.71 -6.68
C GLU A 119 -15.83 7.38 -7.95
N ALA A 120 -15.26 6.20 -8.05
CA ALA A 120 -14.42 5.81 -9.19
C ALA A 120 -14.88 4.47 -9.81
N ARG A 121 -14.70 4.36 -11.13
CA ARG A 121 -14.94 3.09 -11.83
C ARG A 121 -13.72 2.19 -11.68
N VAL A 122 -13.61 1.56 -10.52
CA VAL A 122 -12.55 0.62 -10.17
C VAL A 122 -13.15 -0.69 -9.64
N GLU A 123 -12.38 -1.75 -9.75
CA GLU A 123 -12.70 -3.07 -9.21
C GLU A 123 -11.71 -3.39 -8.08
N MET A 124 -12.22 -3.81 -6.92
CA MET A 124 -11.40 -4.28 -5.82
C MET A 124 -10.89 -5.69 -6.13
N LYS A 125 -9.57 -5.85 -6.21
CA LYS A 125 -8.91 -7.13 -6.46
C LYS A 125 -8.41 -7.80 -5.19
N VAL A 126 -7.95 -7.00 -4.23
CA VAL A 126 -7.50 -7.49 -2.92
C VAL A 126 -8.13 -6.61 -1.85
N PHE A 127 -8.64 -7.24 -0.82
CA PHE A 127 -9.08 -6.58 0.40
C PHE A 127 -8.21 -7.03 1.58
N TYR A 128 -7.55 -6.09 2.21
CA TYR A 128 -6.82 -6.29 3.46
C TYR A 128 -7.74 -5.89 4.61
N GLY A 129 -8.59 -6.84 5.04
CA GLY A 129 -9.53 -6.62 6.13
C GLY A 129 -8.85 -6.72 7.50
N PRO A 130 -9.21 -5.87 8.46
CA PRO A 130 -8.74 -6.03 9.84
C PRO A 130 -9.36 -7.30 10.48
N PRO A 131 -8.64 -7.97 11.42
CA PRO A 131 -7.31 -7.61 11.89
C PRO A 131 -6.21 -8.03 10.90
N THR A 132 -5.21 -7.17 10.73
CA THR A 132 -3.96 -7.49 10.04
C THR A 132 -2.80 -7.46 11.03
N GLU A 133 -1.66 -8.02 10.65
CA GLU A 133 -0.46 -8.07 11.51
C GLU A 133 0.08 -6.69 11.87
N THR A 134 -0.24 -5.66 11.07
CA THR A 134 0.23 -4.29 11.28
C THR A 134 -0.85 -3.35 11.80
N ASN A 135 -2.05 -3.84 12.08
CA ASN A 135 -3.23 -3.03 12.44
C ASN A 135 -3.63 -1.98 11.38
N PHE A 136 -3.27 -2.18 10.15
CA PHE A 136 -3.75 -1.40 9.01
C PHE A 136 -4.70 -2.23 8.16
N GLY A 137 -5.62 -1.58 7.48
CA GLY A 137 -6.48 -2.17 6.48
C GLY A 137 -6.32 -1.49 5.12
N GLY A 138 -6.98 -2.01 4.09
CA GLY A 138 -6.91 -1.38 2.78
C GLY A 138 -7.21 -2.34 1.64
N GLY A 139 -6.65 -2.04 0.46
CA GLY A 139 -6.85 -2.89 -0.71
C GLY A 139 -6.08 -2.48 -1.95
N LEU A 140 -6.13 -3.37 -2.93
CA LEU A 140 -5.68 -3.11 -4.30
C LEU A 140 -6.90 -3.03 -5.21
N LEU A 141 -7.05 -1.90 -5.88
CA LEU A 141 -8.13 -1.69 -6.84
C LEU A 141 -7.53 -1.48 -8.23
N THR A 142 -8.21 -1.96 -9.27
CA THR A 142 -7.78 -1.78 -10.66
C THR A 142 -8.86 -1.10 -11.49
N GLY A 143 -8.44 -0.43 -12.57
CA GLY A 143 -9.29 0.28 -13.50
C GLY A 143 -8.45 1.01 -14.55
N THR A 144 -8.98 2.07 -15.14
CA THR A 144 -8.15 2.98 -15.93
C THR A 144 -7.23 3.77 -14.99
N GLN A 145 -6.13 4.30 -15.51
CA GLN A 145 -5.23 5.16 -14.71
C GLN A 145 -5.97 6.34 -14.07
N ALA A 146 -6.87 6.97 -14.83
CA ALA A 146 -7.69 8.08 -14.32
C ALA A 146 -8.63 7.62 -13.19
N SER A 147 -9.25 6.44 -13.34
CA SER A 147 -10.10 5.86 -12.30
C SER A 147 -9.31 5.51 -11.04
N CYS A 148 -8.12 4.92 -11.17
CA CYS A 148 -7.24 4.61 -10.04
C CYS A 148 -6.79 5.88 -9.30
N ARG A 149 -6.46 6.95 -10.04
CA ARG A 149 -6.12 8.25 -9.43
C ARG A 149 -7.29 8.82 -8.65
N ARG A 150 -8.49 8.84 -9.26
CA ARG A 150 -9.72 9.29 -8.60
C ARG A 150 -10.04 8.47 -7.35
N ALA A 151 -9.83 7.15 -7.39
CA ALA A 151 -9.98 6.29 -6.23
C ALA A 151 -9.03 6.67 -5.09
N CYS A 152 -7.74 6.95 -5.40
CA CYS A 152 -6.77 7.41 -4.39
C CYS A 152 -7.19 8.75 -3.76
N GLU A 153 -7.68 9.69 -4.57
CA GLU A 153 -8.16 10.99 -4.08
C GLU A 153 -9.40 10.85 -3.19
N ALA A 154 -10.38 10.04 -3.60
CA ALA A 154 -11.58 9.78 -2.82
C ALA A 154 -11.25 9.10 -1.49
N PHE A 155 -10.37 8.11 -1.51
CA PHE A 155 -9.85 7.43 -0.33
C PHE A 155 -9.21 8.42 0.65
N GLY A 156 -8.26 9.24 0.19
CA GLY A 156 -7.57 10.21 1.02
C GLY A 156 -8.51 11.23 1.66
N ARG A 157 -9.50 11.76 0.89
CA ARG A 157 -10.51 12.66 1.45
C ARG A 157 -11.34 12.00 2.55
N ALA A 158 -11.75 10.75 2.36
CA ALA A 158 -12.53 10.03 3.36
C ALA A 158 -11.72 9.73 4.62
N VAL A 159 -10.45 9.31 4.49
CA VAL A 159 -9.53 9.13 5.61
C VAL A 159 -9.37 10.42 6.41
N CYS A 160 -9.08 11.54 5.74
CA CYS A 160 -8.93 12.84 6.40
C CYS A 160 -10.23 13.28 7.10
N LYS A 161 -11.39 13.01 6.52
CA LYS A 161 -12.68 13.31 7.12
C LYS A 161 -12.90 12.52 8.42
N VAL A 162 -12.60 11.22 8.43
CA VAL A 162 -12.72 10.39 9.63
C VAL A 162 -11.73 10.85 10.70
N ALA A 163 -10.48 11.11 10.33
CA ALA A 163 -9.43 11.57 11.24
C ALA A 163 -9.74 12.94 11.86
N SER A 164 -10.43 13.84 11.16
CA SER A 164 -10.77 15.18 11.65
C SER A 164 -11.95 15.19 12.63
N ASP A 165 -12.80 14.17 12.61
CA ASP A 165 -13.97 14.04 13.50
C ASP A 165 -14.17 12.58 13.94
N PRO A 166 -13.25 12.07 14.77
CA PRO A 166 -13.25 10.66 15.20
C PRO A 166 -14.42 10.30 16.13
N VAL A 167 -15.12 11.30 16.69
CA VAL A 167 -16.27 11.10 17.58
C VAL A 167 -17.49 11.77 16.96
N SER A 168 -18.00 11.17 15.91
CA SER A 168 -19.04 11.78 15.10
C SER A 168 -20.42 11.87 15.77
N ARG A 169 -20.70 11.16 16.86
CA ARG A 169 -22.00 11.22 17.54
C ARG A 169 -21.85 11.01 19.04
N ARG A 170 -22.27 12.02 19.77
CA ARG A 170 -22.68 11.85 21.17
C ARG A 170 -24.16 11.46 21.16
N PRO A 171 -24.57 10.44 21.93
CA PRO A 171 -25.96 10.09 22.06
C PRO A 171 -26.76 11.24 22.66
#